data_7c174197183e2d9af20bb182f8e0c6b2
#
_entry.id   7c174197183e2d9af20bb182f8e0c6b2
#
_cell.length_a   1.000
_cell.length_b   1.000
_cell.length_c   1.000
_cell.angle_alpha   90.00
_cell.angle_beta   90.00
_cell.angle_gamma   90.00
#
_symmetry.space_group_name_H-M   'P 1'
#
loop_
_entity.id
_entity.type
_entity.pdbx_description
1 polymer ?
#
loop_
_entity_poly.entity_id
_entity_poly.type
_entity_poly.pdbx_seq_one_letter_code
_entity_poly.pdbx_strand_id
1 'polypeptide(L)'
;MARLTSDLPRRRFLKTAVALGGASALSACVGRFDSEPVPTGDPNAKPTSQHAWRGYIRQDKHGNSKLPRHQILLYVDFDGEGPPSSEMRSTLSEVLGTLDRSYEWSSRGLLFSVAYSPSYFERFDEPFPDAIDLPQPTALSPFESPTFDTQDAVIHLASDRADIVLEADAALRGEREDANGESVTARITDIATVDSRRTGFIGAGLPAENQDAAGIPDSEPVPEDSPLFMGFKAGFQGNQASEAHVTFDDGPFAGGTTKVIANLRQRLDDWYGEQSYDQRVTELFSPGHTEEGLVEGVGANLGGDSGIDQFVDRIEADAEQYGRVGHAQKAARGNRDENGEVKLLRRHFESTDDIGSDQRVASLHFPTLQRGISDFEEVRRAMNGTDLPDVTPAIRQRVNNGILEYIFVRRRGYFLVPPRRYRSLPTSRPDA
;
A
#
# COMPACT_ATOMS: atom_id res chain seq x y z
N MET A 1 -42.19 -27.07 12.13
CA MET A 1 -40.77 -26.87 12.49
C MET A 1 -39.98 -26.50 11.25
N ALA A 2 -39.87 -25.21 10.95
CA ALA A 2 -39.11 -24.68 9.81
C ALA A 2 -37.70 -24.36 10.30
N ARG A 3 -36.71 -24.98 9.67
CA ARG A 3 -35.29 -24.65 9.89
C ARG A 3 -35.01 -23.31 9.22
N LEU A 4 -34.84 -22.27 10.00
CA LEU A 4 -34.24 -20.99 9.57
C LEU A 4 -32.72 -21.21 9.42
N THR A 5 -32.25 -21.53 8.23
CA THR A 5 -30.85 -21.40 7.84
C THR A 5 -30.61 -19.94 7.51
N SER A 6 -30.10 -19.17 8.46
CA SER A 6 -29.64 -17.80 8.20
C SER A 6 -28.23 -17.84 7.61
N ASP A 7 -28.12 -18.04 6.32
CA ASP A 7 -26.92 -17.64 5.56
C ASP A 7 -26.88 -16.10 5.52
N LEU A 8 -26.25 -15.51 6.52
CA LEU A 8 -25.80 -14.12 6.39
C LEU A 8 -24.68 -14.12 5.34
N PRO A 9 -24.84 -13.44 4.23
CA PRO A 9 -23.83 -13.47 3.17
C PRO A 9 -22.50 -12.98 3.71
N ARG A 10 -21.39 -13.66 3.35
CA ARG A 10 -19.99 -13.29 3.67
C ARG A 10 -19.71 -11.80 3.43
N ARG A 11 -20.41 -11.19 2.48
CA ARG A 11 -20.43 -9.75 2.17
C ARG A 11 -20.72 -8.83 3.38
N ARG A 12 -21.75 -9.16 4.20
CA ARG A 12 -22.07 -8.36 5.39
C ARG A 12 -21.01 -8.48 6.48
N PHE A 13 -20.32 -9.59 6.52
CA PHE A 13 -19.33 -9.85 7.54
C PHE A 13 -18.06 -9.00 7.35
N LEU A 14 -17.48 -8.97 6.14
CA LEU A 14 -16.34 -8.10 5.80
C LEU A 14 -16.69 -6.61 5.98
N LYS A 15 -17.88 -6.18 5.56
CA LYS A 15 -18.40 -4.82 5.81
C LYS A 15 -18.48 -4.49 7.29
N THR A 16 -18.82 -5.45 8.15
CA THR A 16 -18.97 -5.25 9.60
C THR A 16 -17.63 -5.33 10.34
N ALA A 17 -16.75 -6.25 10.00
CA ALA A 17 -15.45 -6.42 10.67
C ALA A 17 -14.48 -5.27 10.39
N VAL A 18 -14.54 -4.69 9.19
CA VAL A 18 -13.67 -3.58 8.78
C VAL A 18 -14.27 -2.21 9.11
N ALA A 19 -15.61 -2.04 9.04
CA ALA A 19 -16.29 -0.77 9.29
C ALA A 19 -16.55 -0.48 10.79
N LEU A 20 -16.62 -1.51 11.63
CA LEU A 20 -16.83 -1.36 13.09
C LEU A 20 -15.49 -1.46 13.81
N GLY A 21 -14.74 -0.40 13.87
CA GLY A 21 -13.51 -0.26 14.67
C GLY A 21 -13.69 -0.43 16.17
N GLY A 22 -14.54 -1.38 16.63
CA GLY A 22 -14.84 -1.62 18.02
C GLY A 22 -14.59 -3.06 18.47
N ALA A 23 -13.94 -3.24 19.62
CA ALA A 23 -13.59 -4.50 20.26
C ALA A 23 -14.76 -5.50 20.42
N SER A 24 -16.00 -5.02 20.46
CA SER A 24 -17.21 -5.85 20.61
C SER A 24 -17.57 -6.68 19.36
N ALA A 25 -17.09 -6.30 18.16
CA ALA A 25 -17.34 -7.06 16.94
C ALA A 25 -16.43 -8.30 16.84
N LEU A 26 -15.23 -8.25 17.41
CA LEU A 26 -14.25 -9.35 17.40
C LEU A 26 -14.75 -10.59 18.15
N SER A 27 -15.38 -10.44 19.31
CA SER A 27 -15.87 -11.57 20.12
C SER A 27 -16.98 -12.38 19.44
N ALA A 28 -17.81 -11.75 18.60
CA ALA A 28 -18.89 -12.41 17.87
C ALA A 28 -18.40 -13.15 16.61
N CYS A 29 -17.21 -12.84 16.14
CA CYS A 29 -16.68 -13.25 14.85
C CYS A 29 -15.65 -14.38 14.94
N VAL A 30 -14.93 -14.51 16.04
CA VAL A 30 -13.88 -15.53 16.26
C VAL A 30 -14.39 -16.98 16.12
N GLY A 31 -15.68 -17.24 16.23
CA GLY A 31 -16.26 -18.58 16.09
C GLY A 31 -16.63 -19.04 14.66
N ARG A 32 -16.32 -18.24 13.60
CA ARG A 32 -16.80 -18.53 12.23
C ARG A 32 -15.73 -18.45 11.13
N PHE A 33 -14.46 -18.24 11.49
CA PHE A 33 -13.36 -18.18 10.54
C PHE A 33 -12.79 -19.55 10.19
N ASP A 34 -12.06 -19.61 9.08
CA ASP A 34 -11.45 -20.82 8.57
C ASP A 34 -10.90 -21.70 9.69
N SER A 35 -11.33 -22.94 9.70
CA SER A 35 -10.93 -23.94 10.70
C SER A 35 -9.45 -24.39 10.60
N GLU A 36 -8.68 -23.78 9.69
CA GLU A 36 -7.25 -24.06 9.59
C GLU A 36 -6.47 -23.38 10.74
N PRO A 37 -5.61 -24.10 11.44
CA PRO A 37 -4.75 -23.52 12.47
C PRO A 37 -3.93 -22.35 11.92
N VAL A 38 -3.76 -21.30 12.70
CA VAL A 38 -2.87 -20.19 12.36
C VAL A 38 -1.42 -20.66 12.56
N PRO A 39 -0.55 -20.56 11.54
CA PRO A 39 0.84 -20.96 11.70
C PRO A 39 1.56 -20.09 12.73
N THR A 40 2.20 -20.72 13.72
CA THR A 40 3.01 -20.01 14.74
C THR A 40 4.32 -19.53 14.17
N GLY A 41 4.87 -18.45 14.74
CA GLY A 41 6.10 -17.84 14.29
C GLY A 41 7.36 -18.47 14.89
N ASP A 42 8.44 -18.36 14.12
CA ASP A 42 9.81 -18.58 14.62
C ASP A 42 10.58 -17.25 14.48
N PRO A 43 10.90 -16.57 15.60
CA PRO A 43 11.66 -15.32 15.57
C PRO A 43 13.03 -15.44 14.88
N ASN A 44 13.65 -16.63 14.89
CA ASN A 44 14.96 -16.86 14.31
C ASN A 44 14.93 -17.15 12.80
N ALA A 45 13.76 -17.47 12.25
CA ALA A 45 13.58 -17.78 10.82
C ALA A 45 13.16 -16.57 9.97
N LYS A 46 13.29 -15.35 10.49
CA LYS A 46 12.84 -14.12 9.80
C LYS A 46 13.96 -13.49 8.96
N PRO A 47 13.63 -12.88 7.82
CA PRO A 47 14.62 -12.16 7.02
C PRO A 47 15.16 -10.94 7.77
N THR A 48 16.39 -10.52 7.44
CA THR A 48 17.01 -9.33 8.02
C THR A 48 16.29 -8.03 7.62
N SER A 49 15.76 -7.98 6.41
CA SER A 49 14.99 -6.85 5.89
C SER A 49 13.50 -7.01 6.18
N GLN A 50 12.88 -6.03 6.82
CA GLN A 50 11.45 -6.05 7.14
C GLN A 50 10.56 -6.06 5.89
N HIS A 51 11.08 -5.61 4.76
CA HIS A 51 10.37 -5.53 3.49
C HIS A 51 10.60 -6.74 2.57
N ALA A 52 11.35 -7.75 3.01
CA ALA A 52 11.58 -8.98 2.24
C ALA A 52 10.34 -9.89 2.32
N TRP A 53 9.36 -9.67 1.44
CA TRP A 53 8.10 -10.40 1.39
C TRP A 53 8.00 -11.41 0.25
N ARG A 54 8.73 -11.19 -0.86
CA ARG A 54 8.58 -11.97 -2.11
C ARG A 54 8.67 -13.49 -1.91
N GLY A 55 9.57 -13.94 -1.04
CA GLY A 55 9.75 -15.36 -0.71
C GLY A 55 8.64 -15.94 0.19
N TYR A 56 7.77 -15.10 0.73
CA TYR A 56 6.78 -15.45 1.77
C TYR A 56 5.33 -15.15 1.35
N ILE A 57 5.14 -14.62 0.14
CA ILE A 57 3.83 -14.37 -0.47
C ILE A 57 3.63 -15.26 -1.69
N ARG A 58 2.37 -15.48 -2.04
CA ARG A 58 2.03 -16.23 -3.25
C ARG A 58 2.40 -15.45 -4.51
N GLN A 59 2.69 -16.18 -5.57
CA GLN A 59 2.90 -15.65 -6.91
C GLN A 59 1.91 -16.29 -7.88
N ASP A 60 1.61 -15.60 -8.98
CA ASP A 60 0.88 -16.22 -10.08
C ASP A 60 1.86 -17.00 -11.01
N LYS A 61 1.31 -17.64 -12.04
CA LYS A 61 2.09 -18.44 -13.02
C LYS A 61 3.13 -17.62 -13.81
N HIS A 62 3.06 -16.30 -13.76
CA HIS A 62 3.96 -15.37 -14.43
C HIS A 62 4.96 -14.71 -13.47
N GLY A 63 4.97 -15.12 -12.19
CA GLY A 63 5.86 -14.57 -11.17
C GLY A 63 5.39 -13.25 -10.57
N ASN A 64 4.19 -12.76 -10.91
CA ASN A 64 3.65 -11.57 -10.26
C ASN A 64 3.30 -11.87 -8.81
N SER A 65 3.73 -11.00 -7.91
CA SER A 65 3.43 -11.12 -6.48
C SER A 65 1.94 -10.91 -6.21
N LYS A 66 1.32 -11.86 -5.51
CA LYS A 66 -0.03 -11.69 -4.95
C LYS A 66 0.13 -11.13 -3.54
N LEU A 67 -0.09 -9.83 -3.41
CA LEU A 67 -0.01 -9.16 -2.11
C LEU A 67 -1.01 -9.77 -1.12
N PRO A 68 -0.72 -9.75 0.20
CA PRO A 68 -1.66 -10.20 1.23
C PRO A 68 -2.98 -9.45 1.14
N ARG A 69 -4.09 -10.19 1.27
CA ARG A 69 -5.44 -9.70 0.96
C ARG A 69 -5.94 -8.61 1.90
N HIS A 70 -5.51 -8.61 3.15
CA HIS A 70 -5.97 -7.67 4.19
C HIS A 70 -4.78 -6.96 4.80
N GLN A 71 -4.89 -5.66 4.95
CA GLN A 71 -3.78 -4.82 5.39
C GLN A 71 -4.27 -3.72 6.34
N ILE A 72 -3.43 -3.39 7.33
CA ILE A 72 -3.63 -2.28 8.27
C ILE A 72 -2.36 -1.44 8.33
N LEU A 73 -2.55 -0.11 8.33
CA LEU A 73 -1.53 0.88 8.64
C LEU A 73 -1.91 1.54 9.96
N LEU A 74 -1.10 1.35 10.98
CA LEU A 74 -1.28 1.95 12.30
C LEU A 74 -0.24 3.07 12.47
N TYR A 75 -0.70 4.31 12.51
CA TYR A 75 0.15 5.50 12.69
C TYR A 75 0.21 5.85 14.17
N VAL A 76 1.43 6.11 14.67
CA VAL A 76 1.67 6.34 16.08
C VAL A 76 2.64 7.50 16.32
N ASP A 77 2.41 8.23 17.42
CA ASP A 77 3.32 9.23 17.97
C ASP A 77 3.84 8.73 19.32
N PHE A 78 5.16 8.62 19.47
CA PHE A 78 5.78 8.13 20.70
C PHE A 78 5.76 9.20 21.78
N ASP A 79 5.61 8.75 23.03
CA ASP A 79 5.55 9.64 24.19
C ASP A 79 6.85 10.45 24.39
N GLY A 80 6.71 11.67 24.89
CA GLY A 80 7.82 12.60 25.13
C GLY A 80 8.31 13.32 23.84
N GLU A 81 9.11 14.36 24.01
CA GLU A 81 9.60 15.22 22.91
C GLU A 81 11.03 14.85 22.45
N GLY A 82 11.82 14.19 23.29
CA GLY A 82 13.22 13.86 23.01
C GLY A 82 13.44 12.44 22.50
N PRO A 83 14.70 12.01 22.39
CA PRO A 83 15.04 10.65 21.98
C PRO A 83 14.37 9.58 22.85
N PRO A 84 13.86 8.48 22.26
CA PRO A 84 13.25 7.41 23.05
C PRO A 84 14.18 6.79 24.08
N SER A 85 13.63 6.47 25.24
CA SER A 85 14.40 5.83 26.32
C SER A 85 14.74 4.37 25.98
N SER A 86 15.66 3.78 26.75
CA SER A 86 15.98 2.34 26.65
C SER A 86 14.77 1.47 27.03
N GLU A 87 13.93 1.95 27.95
CA GLU A 87 12.70 1.27 28.36
C GLU A 87 11.68 1.24 27.21
N MET A 88 11.45 2.35 26.53
CA MET A 88 10.58 2.41 25.35
C MET A 88 11.07 1.46 24.24
N ARG A 89 12.39 1.41 24.00
CA ARG A 89 12.98 0.46 23.04
C ARG A 89 12.72 -0.99 23.43
N SER A 90 12.89 -1.30 24.70
CA SER A 90 12.63 -2.63 25.26
C SER A 90 11.14 -3.01 25.10
N THR A 91 10.24 -2.08 25.43
CA THR A 91 8.80 -2.25 25.30
C THR A 91 8.40 -2.51 23.85
N LEU A 92 8.86 -1.67 22.89
CA LEU A 92 8.56 -1.90 21.48
C LEU A 92 9.17 -3.20 20.95
N SER A 93 10.37 -3.57 21.44
CA SER A 93 10.99 -4.85 21.07
C SER A 93 10.14 -6.04 21.53
N GLU A 94 9.56 -5.99 22.73
CA GLU A 94 8.67 -7.04 23.23
C GLU A 94 7.33 -7.07 22.46
N VAL A 95 6.74 -5.90 22.18
CA VAL A 95 5.52 -5.77 21.35
C VAL A 95 5.70 -6.47 20.00
N LEU A 96 6.79 -6.14 19.28
CA LEU A 96 7.09 -6.73 17.97
C LEU A 96 7.53 -8.20 18.09
N GLY A 97 8.21 -8.56 19.19
CA GLY A 97 8.61 -9.92 19.52
C GLY A 97 7.40 -10.84 19.75
N THR A 98 6.35 -10.34 20.38
CA THR A 98 5.08 -11.07 20.53
C THR A 98 4.48 -11.42 19.18
N LEU A 99 4.41 -10.48 18.23
CA LEU A 99 3.94 -10.80 16.87
C LEU A 99 4.85 -11.80 16.14
N ASP A 100 6.16 -11.71 16.35
CA ASP A 100 7.10 -12.63 15.75
C ASP A 100 6.94 -14.08 16.26
N ARG A 101 6.58 -14.27 17.51
CA ARG A 101 6.27 -15.60 18.09
C ARG A 101 4.89 -16.08 17.70
N SER A 102 3.91 -15.17 17.69
CA SER A 102 2.51 -15.51 17.39
C SER A 102 2.30 -16.02 15.97
N TYR A 103 2.96 -15.43 14.99
CA TYR A 103 2.64 -15.66 13.59
C TYR A 103 3.85 -16.01 12.73
N GLU A 104 3.68 -17.03 11.88
CA GLU A 104 4.65 -17.33 10.83
C GLU A 104 4.83 -16.11 9.90
N TRP A 105 6.07 -15.87 9.49
CA TRP A 105 6.39 -14.83 8.50
C TRP A 105 5.99 -15.28 7.10
N SER A 106 4.70 -15.16 6.78
CA SER A 106 4.13 -15.56 5.49
C SER A 106 2.80 -14.84 5.25
N SER A 107 2.28 -14.88 4.02
CA SER A 107 0.95 -14.32 3.73
C SER A 107 -0.20 -15.08 4.41
N ARG A 108 0.01 -16.31 4.88
CA ARG A 108 -0.96 -17.10 5.66
C ARG A 108 -0.85 -16.86 7.17
N GLY A 109 0.29 -16.42 7.64
CA GLY A 109 0.54 -15.88 8.96
C GLY A 109 0.46 -14.36 8.94
N LEU A 110 1.51 -13.66 9.39
CA LEU A 110 1.56 -12.20 9.43
C LEU A 110 2.87 -11.67 8.86
N LEU A 111 2.78 -10.80 7.86
CA LEU A 111 3.87 -9.96 7.42
C LEU A 111 3.69 -8.57 8.02
N PHE A 112 4.74 -7.99 8.57
CA PHE A 112 4.67 -6.65 9.13
C PHE A 112 5.99 -5.90 9.04
N SER A 113 5.91 -4.57 9.10
CA SER A 113 7.07 -3.68 9.17
C SER A 113 6.76 -2.46 10.00
N VAL A 114 7.77 -1.93 10.68
CA VAL A 114 7.75 -0.61 11.32
C VAL A 114 8.61 0.32 10.49
N ALA A 115 8.09 1.52 10.22
CA ALA A 115 8.79 2.55 9.49
C ALA A 115 8.68 3.89 10.23
N TYR A 116 9.73 4.72 10.17
CA TYR A 116 9.89 5.94 10.92
C TYR A 116 9.95 7.15 10.01
N SER A 117 9.22 8.21 10.37
CA SER A 117 9.15 9.46 9.61
C SER A 117 10.43 10.31 9.78
N PRO A 118 10.65 11.32 8.93
CA PRO A 118 11.66 12.35 9.20
C PRO A 118 11.47 13.02 10.56
N SER A 119 10.21 13.29 10.96
CA SER A 119 9.88 13.93 12.26
C SER A 119 10.32 13.12 13.46
N TYR A 120 10.30 11.77 13.37
CA TYR A 120 10.86 10.92 14.41
C TYR A 120 12.36 11.17 14.59
N PHE A 121 13.12 11.31 13.49
CA PHE A 121 14.57 11.53 13.56
C PHE A 121 14.96 12.96 14.00
N GLU A 122 14.07 13.94 13.86
CA GLU A 122 14.25 15.29 14.40
C GLU A 122 14.27 15.34 15.94
N ARG A 123 13.86 14.25 16.62
CA ARG A 123 13.91 14.11 18.08
C ARG A 123 15.35 13.91 18.62
N PHE A 124 16.32 13.67 17.74
CA PHE A 124 17.71 13.40 18.11
C PHE A 124 18.60 14.62 17.84
N ASP A 125 19.51 14.91 18.78
CA ASP A 125 20.51 15.97 18.59
C ASP A 125 21.51 15.63 17.47
N GLU A 126 21.75 14.31 17.25
CA GLU A 126 22.63 13.83 16.21
C GLU A 126 21.91 13.87 14.84
N PRO A 127 22.50 14.52 13.82
CA PRO A 127 21.84 14.64 12.52
C PRO A 127 21.67 13.29 11.83
N PHE A 128 20.55 13.14 11.16
CA PHE A 128 20.26 11.98 10.31
C PHE A 128 21.29 11.87 9.17
N PRO A 129 21.70 10.67 8.75
CA PRO A 129 22.72 10.48 7.72
C PRO A 129 22.31 11.06 6.36
N ASP A 130 23.13 11.97 5.79
CA ASP A 130 22.88 12.56 4.46
C ASP A 130 22.85 11.53 3.33
N ALA A 131 23.46 10.36 3.55
CA ALA A 131 23.46 9.25 2.58
C ALA A 131 22.07 8.60 2.40
N ILE A 132 21.12 8.88 3.29
CA ILE A 132 19.77 8.36 3.21
C ILE A 132 18.82 9.50 2.82
N ASP A 133 18.27 9.42 1.62
CA ASP A 133 17.34 10.40 1.10
C ASP A 133 15.96 10.23 1.73
N LEU A 134 15.72 10.98 2.82
CA LEU A 134 14.49 10.98 3.60
C LEU A 134 14.08 12.42 3.98
N PRO A 135 13.65 13.26 3.02
CA PRO A 135 13.20 14.61 3.30
C PRO A 135 11.81 14.63 3.96
N GLN A 136 11.39 15.80 4.45
CA GLN A 136 10.01 16.05 4.82
C GLN A 136 9.09 15.98 3.58
N PRO A 137 7.86 15.44 3.69
CA PRO A 137 6.96 15.30 2.56
C PRO A 137 6.49 16.67 2.05
N THR A 138 6.38 16.78 0.71
CA THR A 138 5.98 18.00 0.02
C THR A 138 4.87 17.73 -1.01
N ALA A 139 4.19 18.79 -1.47
CA ALA A 139 3.32 18.72 -2.64
C ALA A 139 4.17 18.60 -3.92
N LEU A 140 3.80 17.66 -4.80
CA LEU A 140 4.58 17.33 -6.00
C LEU A 140 3.93 17.84 -7.29
N SER A 141 2.81 18.55 -7.18
CA SER A 141 2.16 19.23 -8.31
C SER A 141 1.36 20.44 -7.84
N PRO A 142 1.11 21.44 -8.70
CA PRO A 142 0.32 22.62 -8.37
C PRO A 142 -1.17 22.31 -8.17
N PHE A 143 -1.62 21.11 -8.54
CA PHE A 143 -3.01 20.66 -8.44
C PHE A 143 -3.24 19.65 -7.30
N GLU A 144 -2.30 19.49 -6.38
CA GLU A 144 -2.49 18.67 -5.18
C GLU A 144 -2.22 19.50 -3.91
N SER A 145 -2.99 19.20 -2.87
CA SER A 145 -2.82 19.78 -1.53
C SER A 145 -3.06 18.67 -0.49
N PRO A 146 -2.14 17.72 -0.37
CA PRO A 146 -2.29 16.61 0.56
C PRO A 146 -2.09 17.09 2.01
N THR A 147 -2.76 16.43 2.95
CA THR A 147 -2.33 16.42 4.35
C THR A 147 -1.09 15.52 4.45
N PHE A 148 -0.05 16.03 5.08
CA PHE A 148 1.15 15.22 5.30
C PHE A 148 1.02 14.36 6.56
N ASP A 149 1.41 13.09 6.44
CA ASP A 149 1.50 12.17 7.56
C ASP A 149 2.90 12.31 8.17
N THR A 150 2.97 12.98 9.31
CA THR A 150 4.20 13.34 10.04
C THR A 150 4.31 12.64 11.39
N GLN A 151 3.41 11.68 11.68
CA GLN A 151 3.47 10.86 12.88
C GLN A 151 4.84 10.16 12.95
N ASP A 152 5.34 9.91 14.16
CA ASP A 152 6.66 9.34 14.39
C ASP A 152 6.90 8.03 13.64
N ALA A 153 5.89 7.14 13.62
CA ALA A 153 6.02 5.86 12.95
C ALA A 153 4.70 5.33 12.35
N VAL A 154 4.86 4.38 11.41
CA VAL A 154 3.76 3.57 10.90
C VAL A 154 4.11 2.09 11.03
N ILE A 155 3.19 1.30 11.61
CA ILE A 155 3.23 -0.15 11.64
C ILE A 155 2.32 -0.66 10.53
N HIS A 156 2.87 -1.42 9.58
CA HIS A 156 2.13 -2.00 8.47
C HIS A 156 1.96 -3.50 8.72
N LEU A 157 0.72 -3.96 8.88
CA LEU A 157 0.33 -5.36 9.07
C LEU A 157 -0.32 -5.87 7.79
N ALA A 158 -0.01 -7.11 7.38
CA ALA A 158 -0.55 -7.71 6.16
C ALA A 158 -0.70 -9.24 6.27
N SER A 159 -1.86 -9.78 5.89
CA SER A 159 -2.16 -11.21 5.85
C SER A 159 -3.22 -11.53 4.78
N ASP A 160 -3.22 -12.76 4.28
CA ASP A 160 -4.33 -13.28 3.49
C ASP A 160 -5.60 -13.52 4.35
N ARG A 161 -5.46 -13.54 5.67
CA ARG A 161 -6.50 -13.78 6.66
C ARG A 161 -6.84 -12.50 7.42
N ALA A 162 -8.08 -12.05 7.30
CA ALA A 162 -8.59 -10.86 7.99
C ALA A 162 -8.55 -11.00 9.53
N ASP A 163 -8.84 -12.21 10.05
CA ASP A 163 -8.81 -12.50 11.48
C ASP A 163 -7.41 -12.29 12.07
N ILE A 164 -6.35 -12.72 11.39
CA ILE A 164 -4.96 -12.53 11.85
C ILE A 164 -4.59 -11.05 11.92
N VAL A 165 -4.90 -10.28 10.87
CA VAL A 165 -4.57 -8.85 10.85
C VAL A 165 -5.31 -8.09 11.95
N LEU A 166 -6.60 -8.43 12.18
CA LEU A 166 -7.42 -7.81 13.21
C LEU A 166 -6.98 -8.22 14.61
N GLU A 167 -6.61 -9.49 14.82
CA GLU A 167 -6.09 -9.98 16.09
C GLU A 167 -4.76 -9.33 16.45
N ALA A 168 -3.82 -9.26 15.49
CA ALA A 168 -2.52 -8.62 15.68
C ALA A 168 -2.65 -7.13 15.98
N ASP A 169 -3.53 -6.41 15.27
CA ASP A 169 -3.84 -5.00 15.53
C ASP A 169 -4.42 -4.78 16.93
N ALA A 170 -5.39 -5.61 17.34
CA ALA A 170 -5.99 -5.52 18.66
C ALA A 170 -4.98 -5.86 19.78
N ALA A 171 -4.09 -6.83 19.56
CA ALA A 171 -3.01 -7.15 20.49
C ALA A 171 -2.01 -5.99 20.63
N LEU A 172 -1.58 -5.39 19.52
CA LEU A 172 -0.72 -4.20 19.53
C LEU A 172 -1.32 -3.06 20.36
N ARG A 173 -2.63 -2.81 20.23
CA ARG A 173 -3.32 -1.73 20.94
C ARG A 173 -3.76 -2.09 22.37
N GLY A 174 -3.47 -3.32 22.83
CA GLY A 174 -3.83 -3.78 24.17
C GLY A 174 -5.30 -4.09 24.37
N GLU A 175 -6.03 -4.34 23.29
CA GLU A 175 -7.44 -4.75 23.31
C GLU A 175 -7.60 -6.28 23.46
N ARG A 176 -6.47 -7.03 23.47
CA ARG A 176 -6.39 -8.47 23.70
C ARG A 176 -5.25 -8.82 24.63
N GLU A 177 -5.42 -9.90 25.38
CA GLU A 177 -4.42 -10.43 26.31
C GLU A 177 -3.55 -11.53 25.68
N ASP A 178 -3.94 -12.00 24.49
CA ASP A 178 -3.23 -13.02 23.71
C ASP A 178 -3.28 -12.74 22.22
N ALA A 179 -2.30 -13.26 21.46
CA ALA A 179 -2.25 -13.29 20.01
C ALA A 179 -1.83 -14.68 19.56
N ASN A 180 -2.71 -15.40 18.88
CA ASN A 180 -2.50 -16.79 18.45
C ASN A 180 -1.93 -17.71 19.58
N GLY A 181 -2.41 -17.51 20.82
CA GLY A 181 -1.98 -18.26 21.99
C GLY A 181 -0.72 -17.76 22.71
N GLU A 182 -0.04 -16.76 22.16
CA GLU A 182 1.05 -16.03 22.84
C GLU A 182 0.48 -14.92 23.73
N SER A 183 0.98 -14.80 24.97
CA SER A 183 0.54 -13.75 25.90
C SER A 183 1.06 -12.37 25.47
N VAL A 184 0.20 -11.37 25.50
CA VAL A 184 0.53 -9.97 25.25
C VAL A 184 0.99 -9.31 26.55
N THR A 185 2.30 -9.16 26.70
CA THR A 185 2.94 -8.61 27.92
C THR A 185 3.29 -7.14 27.81
N ALA A 186 3.34 -6.60 26.60
CA ALA A 186 3.60 -5.19 26.29
C ALA A 186 2.74 -4.72 25.13
N ARG A 187 2.40 -3.44 25.09
CA ARG A 187 1.48 -2.82 24.14
C ARG A 187 2.09 -1.56 23.55
N ILE A 188 1.72 -1.23 22.32
CA ILE A 188 2.18 0.04 21.72
C ILE A 188 1.65 1.24 22.51
N THR A 189 0.46 1.12 23.07
CA THR A 189 -0.17 2.15 23.90
C THR A 189 0.50 2.39 25.26
N ASP A 190 1.47 1.54 25.65
CA ASP A 190 2.30 1.77 26.83
C ASP A 190 3.39 2.83 26.60
N ILE A 191 3.69 3.16 25.32
CA ILE A 191 4.79 4.05 24.92
C ILE A 191 4.43 5.05 23.81
N ALA A 192 3.21 4.97 23.27
CA ALA A 192 2.79 5.81 22.15
C ALA A 192 1.28 6.02 22.13
N THR A 193 0.88 7.13 21.52
CA THR A 193 -0.52 7.39 21.14
C THR A 193 -0.77 6.91 19.72
N VAL A 194 -1.88 6.19 19.51
CA VAL A 194 -2.34 5.81 18.16
C VAL A 194 -3.10 7.00 17.58
N ASP A 195 -2.50 7.65 16.55
CA ASP A 195 -3.12 8.77 15.85
C ASP A 195 -4.22 8.29 14.90
N SER A 196 -3.89 7.34 14.04
CA SER A 196 -4.86 6.82 13.07
C SER A 196 -4.59 5.37 12.71
N ARG A 197 -5.67 4.67 12.40
CA ARG A 197 -5.71 3.30 11.93
C ARG A 197 -6.38 3.29 10.57
N ARG A 198 -5.66 2.85 9.54
CA ARG A 198 -6.16 2.78 8.16
C ARG A 198 -6.15 1.34 7.70
N THR A 199 -7.24 0.94 7.07
CA THR A 199 -7.49 -0.46 6.73
C THR A 199 -7.78 -0.63 5.26
N GLY A 200 -7.59 -1.85 4.74
CA GLY A 200 -7.91 -2.10 3.36
C GLY A 200 -7.67 -3.52 2.89
N PHE A 201 -7.89 -3.72 1.60
CA PHE A 201 -7.81 -5.03 0.96
C PHE A 201 -7.29 -4.94 -0.48
N ILE A 202 -6.80 -6.09 -0.98
CA ILE A 202 -6.46 -6.27 -2.39
C ILE A 202 -6.75 -7.72 -2.82
N GLY A 203 -7.12 -7.90 -4.07
CA GLY A 203 -7.27 -9.23 -4.67
C GLY A 203 -8.61 -9.46 -5.33
N ALA A 204 -8.62 -10.35 -6.31
CA ALA A 204 -9.80 -10.68 -7.09
C ALA A 204 -11.00 -11.07 -6.22
N GLY A 205 -12.18 -10.59 -6.59
CA GLY A 205 -13.44 -10.76 -5.89
C GLY A 205 -13.74 -9.69 -4.85
N LEU A 206 -12.74 -9.19 -4.13
CA LEU A 206 -12.96 -8.22 -3.04
C LEU A 206 -13.48 -6.85 -3.53
N PRO A 207 -12.94 -6.23 -4.61
CA PRO A 207 -13.51 -5.00 -5.15
C PRO A 207 -14.94 -5.17 -5.62
N ALA A 208 -15.25 -6.22 -6.40
CA ALA A 208 -16.61 -6.50 -6.87
C ALA A 208 -17.61 -6.74 -5.72
N GLU A 209 -17.16 -7.40 -4.63
CA GLU A 209 -17.98 -7.62 -3.44
C GLU A 209 -18.27 -6.34 -2.64
N ASN A 210 -17.48 -5.29 -2.82
CA ASN A 210 -17.57 -4.03 -2.06
C ASN A 210 -17.96 -2.81 -2.93
N GLN A 211 -18.28 -2.99 -4.20
CA GLN A 211 -18.55 -1.88 -5.13
C GLN A 211 -19.73 -0.99 -4.71
N ASP A 212 -20.82 -1.55 -4.17
CA ASP A 212 -21.97 -0.77 -3.67
C ASP A 212 -21.58 0.21 -2.57
N ALA A 213 -20.67 -0.23 -1.69
CA ALA A 213 -20.21 0.56 -0.56
C ALA A 213 -19.19 1.63 -0.97
N ALA A 214 -18.50 1.41 -2.11
CA ALA A 214 -17.54 2.35 -2.68
C ALA A 214 -18.17 3.44 -3.56
N GLY A 215 -19.49 3.40 -3.80
CA GLY A 215 -20.20 4.37 -4.63
C GLY A 215 -19.98 4.17 -6.13
N ILE A 216 -19.66 2.96 -6.55
CA ILE A 216 -19.49 2.60 -7.97
C ILE A 216 -20.89 2.43 -8.60
N PRO A 217 -21.15 2.97 -9.81
CA PRO A 217 -22.43 2.83 -10.47
C PRO A 217 -22.81 1.37 -10.75
N ASP A 218 -24.06 0.98 -10.49
CA ASP A 218 -24.57 -0.37 -10.77
C ASP A 218 -24.54 -0.74 -12.26
N SER A 219 -24.55 0.28 -13.15
CA SER A 219 -24.53 0.11 -14.60
C SER A 219 -23.19 -0.39 -15.16
N GLU A 220 -22.13 -0.22 -14.43
CA GLU A 220 -20.77 -0.63 -14.83
C GLU A 220 -20.08 -1.28 -13.63
N PRO A 221 -20.42 -2.53 -13.31
CA PRO A 221 -19.86 -3.22 -12.14
C PRO A 221 -18.37 -3.51 -12.32
N VAL A 222 -17.62 -3.52 -11.21
CA VAL A 222 -16.23 -3.95 -11.20
C VAL A 222 -16.15 -5.42 -11.58
N PRO A 223 -15.27 -5.80 -12.53
CA PRO A 223 -15.11 -7.20 -12.90
C PRO A 223 -14.74 -8.09 -11.70
N GLU A 224 -15.34 -9.30 -11.63
CA GLU A 224 -15.12 -10.23 -10.51
C GLU A 224 -13.65 -10.66 -10.34
N ASP A 225 -12.90 -10.70 -11.42
CA ASP A 225 -11.47 -11.06 -11.42
C ASP A 225 -10.54 -9.86 -11.22
N SER A 226 -11.08 -8.64 -11.13
CA SER A 226 -10.28 -7.46 -10.84
C SER A 226 -9.76 -7.46 -9.40
N PRO A 227 -8.46 -7.23 -9.18
CA PRO A 227 -7.90 -7.10 -7.83
C PRO A 227 -8.09 -5.71 -7.22
N LEU A 228 -8.51 -4.70 -8.01
CA LEU A 228 -8.62 -3.29 -7.65
C LEU A 228 -9.92 -2.68 -8.17
N PHE A 229 -10.40 -1.61 -7.53
CA PHE A 229 -11.65 -0.92 -7.91
C PHE A 229 -11.63 -0.33 -9.32
N MET A 230 -10.47 0.12 -9.81
CA MET A 230 -10.37 0.66 -11.18
C MET A 230 -10.52 -0.40 -12.29
N GLY A 231 -10.69 -1.67 -11.96
CA GLY A 231 -11.05 -2.70 -12.92
C GLY A 231 -9.87 -3.39 -13.62
N PHE A 232 -8.64 -3.08 -13.28
CA PHE A 232 -7.46 -3.63 -13.94
C PHE A 232 -6.44 -4.19 -12.95
N LYS A 233 -5.68 -5.19 -13.43
CA LYS A 233 -4.53 -5.75 -12.73
C LYS A 233 -3.39 -4.72 -12.72
N ALA A 234 -2.67 -4.66 -11.63
CA ALA A 234 -1.44 -3.90 -11.48
C ALA A 234 -0.35 -4.77 -10.83
N GLY A 235 0.88 -4.27 -10.74
CA GLY A 235 1.96 -5.00 -10.08
C GLY A 235 2.56 -6.12 -10.94
N PHE A 236 2.58 -5.96 -12.27
CA PHE A 236 3.32 -6.84 -13.17
C PHE A 236 4.79 -6.89 -12.77
N GLN A 237 5.38 -8.08 -12.74
CA GLN A 237 6.77 -8.28 -12.29
C GLN A 237 7.78 -7.43 -13.07
N GLY A 238 7.63 -7.34 -14.40
CA GLY A 238 8.51 -6.53 -15.26
C GLY A 238 8.42 -5.03 -15.02
N ASN A 239 7.37 -4.56 -14.34
CA ASN A 239 7.15 -3.16 -14.03
C ASN A 239 7.25 -2.85 -12.52
N GLN A 240 7.98 -3.69 -11.77
CA GLN A 240 8.23 -3.57 -10.34
C GLN A 240 9.71 -3.69 -10.05
N ALA A 241 10.25 -2.86 -9.16
CA ALA A 241 11.59 -3.07 -8.62
C ALA A 241 11.67 -4.41 -7.88
N SER A 242 12.84 -5.01 -7.86
CA SER A 242 13.12 -6.13 -6.96
C SER A 242 13.30 -5.63 -5.52
N GLU A 243 13.06 -6.50 -4.53
CA GLU A 243 13.34 -6.16 -3.13
C GLU A 243 14.83 -5.84 -2.92
N ALA A 244 15.72 -6.53 -3.62
CA ALA A 244 17.16 -6.26 -3.57
C ALA A 244 17.49 -4.86 -4.11
N HIS A 245 16.86 -4.44 -5.22
CA HIS A 245 17.11 -3.13 -5.82
C HIS A 245 16.74 -1.97 -4.89
N VAL A 246 15.66 -2.09 -4.13
CA VAL A 246 15.21 -1.03 -3.20
C VAL A 246 15.88 -1.08 -1.83
N THR A 247 16.69 -2.11 -1.55
CA THR A 247 17.39 -2.29 -0.27
C THR A 247 18.70 -1.49 -0.25
N PHE A 248 19.02 -0.86 0.88
CA PHE A 248 20.33 -0.25 1.11
C PHE A 248 21.41 -1.31 1.23
N ASP A 249 22.46 -1.20 0.43
CA ASP A 249 23.59 -2.16 0.44
C ASP A 249 24.54 -1.92 1.60
N ASP A 250 24.71 -0.65 2.01
CA ASP A 250 25.66 -0.21 3.01
C ASP A 250 25.11 0.91 3.91
N GLY A 251 25.99 1.47 4.74
CA GLY A 251 25.63 2.54 5.67
C GLY A 251 24.93 2.07 6.94
N PRO A 252 24.56 3.01 7.83
CA PRO A 252 24.05 2.69 9.17
C PRO A 252 22.71 1.91 9.16
N PHE A 253 21.94 2.01 8.09
CA PHE A 253 20.69 1.28 7.91
C PHE A 253 20.76 0.22 6.80
N ALA A 254 21.95 -0.33 6.51
CA ALA A 254 22.12 -1.41 5.53
C ALA A 254 21.13 -2.55 5.78
N GLY A 255 20.42 -2.99 4.72
CA GLY A 255 19.30 -3.92 4.79
C GLY A 255 17.94 -3.27 5.01
N GLY A 256 17.88 -1.93 5.15
CA GLY A 256 16.66 -1.13 5.18
C GLY A 256 16.26 -0.61 3.79
N THR A 257 15.24 0.26 3.76
CA THR A 257 14.71 0.90 2.54
C THR A 257 13.94 2.16 2.91
N THR A 258 13.69 3.06 1.98
CA THR A 258 12.69 4.11 2.19
C THR A 258 11.29 3.64 1.78
N LYS A 259 10.27 4.29 2.31
CA LYS A 259 8.85 3.99 2.05
C LYS A 259 8.05 5.26 1.91
N VAL A 260 7.30 5.38 0.83
CA VAL A 260 6.26 6.40 0.71
C VAL A 260 4.91 5.74 0.92
N ILE A 261 4.00 6.41 1.64
CA ILE A 261 2.60 6.00 1.72
C ILE A 261 1.73 7.19 1.32
N ALA A 262 0.97 7.05 0.24
CA ALA A 262 -0.03 8.02 -0.15
C ALA A 262 -1.44 7.43 0.01
N ASN A 263 -2.43 8.27 0.37
CA ASN A 263 -3.85 7.93 0.23
C ASN A 263 -4.42 8.70 -0.96
N LEU A 264 -5.00 7.95 -1.89
CA LEU A 264 -5.49 8.45 -3.16
C LEU A 264 -7.01 8.25 -3.24
N ARG A 265 -7.79 9.34 -3.25
CA ARG A 265 -9.23 9.28 -3.56
C ARG A 265 -9.41 8.87 -5.01
N GLN A 266 -10.37 7.99 -5.26
CA GLN A 266 -10.77 7.52 -6.60
C GLN A 266 -12.18 8.01 -6.91
N ARG A 267 -12.37 8.69 -8.03
CA ARG A 267 -13.69 9.08 -8.57
C ARG A 267 -14.20 7.98 -9.50
N LEU A 268 -14.71 6.92 -8.91
CA LEU A 268 -15.12 5.70 -9.66
C LEU A 268 -16.47 5.88 -10.34
N ASP A 269 -17.33 6.77 -9.86
CA ASP A 269 -18.54 7.21 -10.52
C ASP A 269 -18.25 7.80 -11.91
N ASP A 270 -17.28 8.71 -12.00
CA ASP A 270 -16.85 9.29 -13.29
C ASP A 270 -16.08 8.25 -14.14
N TRP A 271 -15.17 7.50 -13.49
CA TRP A 271 -14.35 6.47 -14.17
C TRP A 271 -15.19 5.43 -14.91
N TYR A 272 -16.25 4.93 -14.28
CA TYR A 272 -17.13 3.95 -14.90
C TYR A 272 -18.30 4.58 -15.67
N GLY A 273 -18.81 5.73 -15.25
CA GLY A 273 -19.95 6.38 -15.87
C GLY A 273 -19.62 7.16 -17.14
N GLU A 274 -18.40 7.69 -17.26
CA GLU A 274 -18.02 8.55 -18.38
C GLU A 274 -17.10 7.86 -19.40
N GLN A 275 -16.33 6.81 -18.98
CA GLN A 275 -15.33 6.17 -19.82
C GLN A 275 -15.80 4.80 -20.33
N SER A 276 -15.69 4.55 -21.64
CA SER A 276 -15.79 3.21 -22.20
C SER A 276 -14.60 2.34 -21.76
N TYR A 277 -14.70 1.02 -21.96
CA TYR A 277 -13.59 0.10 -21.65
C TYR A 277 -12.30 0.52 -22.37
N ASP A 278 -12.37 0.82 -23.69
CA ASP A 278 -11.20 1.21 -24.47
C ASP A 278 -10.61 2.54 -24.00
N GLN A 279 -11.43 3.48 -23.56
CA GLN A 279 -10.95 4.73 -22.97
C GLN A 279 -10.25 4.46 -21.64
N ARG A 280 -10.78 3.59 -20.77
CA ARG A 280 -10.13 3.18 -19.53
C ARG A 280 -8.77 2.50 -19.78
N VAL A 281 -8.67 1.64 -20.80
CA VAL A 281 -7.39 1.04 -21.24
C VAL A 281 -6.42 2.12 -21.70
N THR A 282 -6.87 3.04 -22.55
CA THR A 282 -6.06 4.16 -23.04
C THR A 282 -5.50 4.98 -21.90
N GLU A 283 -6.32 5.39 -20.95
CA GLU A 283 -5.90 6.30 -19.87
C GLU A 283 -5.10 5.60 -18.78
N LEU A 284 -5.34 4.31 -18.54
CA LEU A 284 -4.56 3.56 -17.56
C LEU A 284 -3.22 3.07 -18.11
N PHE A 285 -3.21 2.51 -19.34
CA PHE A 285 -1.99 1.97 -19.97
C PHE A 285 -1.39 2.97 -20.98
N SER A 286 -1.89 2.96 -22.22
CA SER A 286 -1.52 3.91 -23.29
C SER A 286 -2.50 3.82 -24.46
N PRO A 287 -2.57 4.84 -25.36
CA PRO A 287 -3.29 4.75 -26.62
C PRO A 287 -2.89 3.54 -27.46
N GLY A 288 -1.60 3.20 -27.50
CA GLY A 288 -1.09 2.06 -28.26
C GLY A 288 -1.64 0.71 -27.74
N HIS A 289 -1.86 0.55 -26.44
CA HIS A 289 -2.51 -0.65 -25.90
C HIS A 289 -3.91 -0.85 -26.42
N THR A 290 -4.66 0.24 -26.59
CA THR A 290 -6.02 0.19 -27.16
C THR A 290 -5.98 -0.04 -28.67
N GLU A 291 -5.13 0.67 -29.41
CA GLU A 291 -5.00 0.56 -30.85
C GLU A 291 -4.65 -0.88 -31.29
N GLU A 292 -3.72 -1.50 -30.57
CA GLU A 292 -3.24 -2.86 -30.86
C GLU A 292 -4.09 -3.95 -30.19
N GLY A 293 -5.11 -3.58 -29.38
CA GLY A 293 -5.98 -4.53 -28.67
C GLY A 293 -5.23 -5.43 -27.68
N LEU A 294 -4.21 -4.89 -27.00
CA LEU A 294 -3.31 -5.70 -26.16
C LEU A 294 -3.91 -6.10 -24.81
N VAL A 295 -4.92 -5.39 -24.32
CA VAL A 295 -5.51 -5.61 -23.00
C VAL A 295 -6.85 -6.30 -23.13
N GLU A 296 -7.01 -7.46 -22.49
CA GLU A 296 -8.27 -8.19 -22.42
C GLU A 296 -8.78 -8.23 -20.97
N GLY A 297 -10.08 -7.95 -20.76
CA GLY A 297 -10.71 -7.97 -19.45
C GLY A 297 -9.97 -7.10 -18.43
N VAL A 298 -9.47 -7.68 -17.36
CA VAL A 298 -8.68 -6.96 -16.32
C VAL A 298 -7.19 -6.84 -16.66
N GLY A 299 -6.76 -7.24 -17.86
CA GLY A 299 -5.35 -7.24 -18.28
C GLY A 299 -4.56 -8.48 -17.77
N ALA A 300 -5.24 -9.55 -17.41
CA ALA A 300 -4.57 -10.79 -16.97
C ALA A 300 -3.78 -11.48 -18.09
N ASN A 301 -4.17 -11.24 -19.35
CA ASN A 301 -3.51 -11.74 -20.56
C ASN A 301 -2.09 -11.14 -20.77
N LEU A 302 -1.77 -9.99 -20.18
CA LEU A 302 -0.46 -9.33 -20.26
C LEU A 302 0.66 -10.12 -19.55
N GLY A 303 0.30 -11.13 -18.77
CA GLY A 303 1.29 -12.02 -18.17
C GLY A 303 2.12 -11.39 -17.05
N GLY A 304 3.44 -11.40 -17.21
CA GLY A 304 4.40 -10.85 -16.22
C GLY A 304 4.86 -9.42 -16.50
N ASP A 305 4.50 -8.86 -17.66
CA ASP A 305 4.89 -7.50 -18.08
C ASP A 305 3.73 -6.85 -18.83
N SER A 306 3.46 -5.59 -18.52
CA SER A 306 2.40 -4.85 -19.23
C SER A 306 2.78 -4.47 -20.66
N GLY A 307 4.04 -4.57 -21.03
CA GLY A 307 4.57 -4.13 -22.32
C GLY A 307 4.67 -2.61 -22.47
N ILE A 308 4.51 -1.87 -21.36
CA ILE A 308 4.43 -0.40 -21.40
C ILE A 308 5.70 0.27 -21.92
N ASP A 309 6.87 -0.35 -21.75
CA ASP A 309 8.14 0.22 -22.17
C ASP A 309 8.20 0.44 -23.69
N GLN A 310 7.42 -0.29 -24.49
CA GLN A 310 7.32 -0.12 -25.95
C GLN A 310 6.63 1.19 -26.35
N PHE A 311 5.93 1.82 -25.43
CA PHE A 311 5.12 3.01 -25.68
C PHE A 311 5.66 4.28 -25.00
N VAL A 312 6.75 4.19 -24.22
CA VAL A 312 7.28 5.34 -23.47
C VAL A 312 7.75 6.45 -24.40
N ASP A 313 8.49 6.10 -25.45
CA ASP A 313 9.02 7.08 -26.42
C ASP A 313 7.96 7.65 -27.37
N ARG A 314 6.73 7.13 -27.31
CA ARG A 314 5.60 7.58 -28.14
C ARG A 314 4.70 8.63 -27.45
N ILE A 315 4.99 9.03 -26.23
CA ILE A 315 4.10 9.90 -25.43
C ILE A 315 3.68 11.17 -26.16
N GLU A 316 4.61 11.89 -26.80
CA GLU A 316 4.31 13.12 -27.55
C GLU A 316 3.50 12.83 -28.81
N ALA A 317 3.89 11.81 -29.56
CA ALA A 317 3.16 11.39 -30.76
C ALA A 317 1.73 10.91 -30.42
N ASP A 318 1.59 10.14 -29.33
CA ASP A 318 0.27 9.69 -28.84
C ASP A 318 -0.58 10.89 -28.37
N ALA A 319 0.03 11.87 -27.71
CA ALA A 319 -0.63 13.11 -27.30
C ALA A 319 -1.16 13.90 -28.52
N GLU A 320 -0.35 14.07 -29.56
CA GLU A 320 -0.75 14.75 -30.80
C GLU A 320 -1.84 13.98 -31.57
N GLN A 321 -1.67 12.66 -31.71
CA GLN A 321 -2.55 11.83 -32.53
C GLN A 321 -3.90 11.56 -31.89
N TYR A 322 -3.91 11.24 -30.58
CA TYR A 322 -5.12 10.79 -29.88
C TYR A 322 -5.69 11.84 -28.93
N GLY A 323 -4.95 12.93 -28.66
CA GLY A 323 -5.32 13.94 -27.64
C GLY A 323 -5.36 13.40 -26.21
N ARG A 324 -4.72 12.25 -25.96
CA ARG A 324 -4.70 11.52 -24.68
C ARG A 324 -3.38 10.79 -24.49
N VAL A 325 -3.01 10.54 -23.25
CA VAL A 325 -1.86 9.71 -22.86
C VAL A 325 -2.21 8.77 -21.73
N GLY A 326 -1.45 7.68 -21.57
CA GLY A 326 -1.65 6.71 -20.52
C GLY A 326 -0.94 7.06 -19.20
N HIS A 327 -1.54 6.65 -18.08
CA HIS A 327 -0.93 6.74 -16.75
C HIS A 327 0.35 5.90 -16.65
N ALA A 328 0.28 4.61 -17.03
CA ALA A 328 1.42 3.71 -16.97
C ALA A 328 2.56 4.17 -17.89
N GLN A 329 2.21 4.68 -19.08
CA GLN A 329 3.15 5.25 -20.06
C GLN A 329 3.94 6.43 -19.45
N LYS A 330 3.26 7.37 -18.79
CA LYS A 330 3.91 8.49 -18.12
C LYS A 330 4.74 8.05 -16.91
N ALA A 331 4.21 7.11 -16.13
CA ALA A 331 4.94 6.58 -14.97
C ALA A 331 6.25 5.90 -15.40
N ALA A 332 6.21 5.09 -16.46
CA ALA A 332 7.38 4.38 -16.98
C ALA A 332 8.50 5.33 -17.44
N ARG A 333 8.13 6.52 -17.94
CA ARG A 333 9.09 7.58 -18.34
C ARG A 333 10.05 7.99 -17.22
N GLY A 334 9.60 7.95 -15.95
CA GLY A 334 10.42 8.31 -14.78
C GLY A 334 10.82 7.11 -13.90
N ASN A 335 10.25 5.93 -14.15
CA ASN A 335 10.40 4.76 -13.29
C ASN A 335 11.53 3.81 -13.73
N ARG A 336 12.57 4.35 -14.34
CA ARG A 336 13.80 3.63 -14.68
C ARG A 336 15.00 4.43 -14.19
N ASP A 337 15.98 3.73 -13.63
CA ASP A 337 17.27 4.31 -13.31
C ASP A 337 18.19 4.35 -14.57
N GLU A 338 19.41 4.83 -14.40
CA GLU A 338 20.42 4.91 -15.47
C GLU A 338 20.82 3.55 -16.07
N ASN A 339 20.57 2.45 -15.35
CA ASN A 339 20.83 1.08 -15.80
C ASN A 339 19.60 0.43 -16.42
N GLY A 340 18.46 1.13 -16.47
CA GLY A 340 17.19 0.63 -16.97
C GLY A 340 16.40 -0.21 -15.95
N GLU A 341 16.85 -0.27 -14.70
CA GLU A 341 16.15 -0.99 -13.62
C GLU A 341 14.95 -0.18 -13.10
N VAL A 342 13.87 -0.87 -12.74
CA VAL A 342 12.68 -0.23 -12.19
C VAL A 342 12.95 0.29 -10.77
N LYS A 343 12.64 1.57 -10.51
CA LYS A 343 12.91 2.24 -9.23
C LYS A 343 11.96 1.85 -8.11
N LEU A 344 10.66 1.67 -8.39
CA LEU A 344 9.62 1.53 -7.37
C LEU A 344 9.12 0.10 -7.22
N LEU A 345 9.06 -0.39 -5.97
CA LEU A 345 8.34 -1.59 -5.56
C LEU A 345 7.02 -1.19 -4.89
N ARG A 346 5.89 -1.40 -5.59
CA ARG A 346 4.56 -0.99 -5.14
C ARG A 346 3.86 -2.08 -4.33
N ARG A 347 3.22 -1.71 -3.22
CA ARG A 347 2.43 -2.59 -2.35
C ARG A 347 1.06 -1.98 -2.04
N HIS A 348 0.41 -1.44 -3.06
CA HIS A 348 -0.86 -0.74 -2.96
C HIS A 348 -2.03 -1.69 -2.68
N PHE A 349 -3.05 -1.16 -2.02
CA PHE A 349 -4.29 -1.87 -1.69
C PHE A 349 -5.44 -0.87 -1.54
N GLU A 350 -6.69 -1.33 -1.81
CA GLU A 350 -7.87 -0.48 -1.67
C GLU A 350 -8.13 -0.14 -0.21
N SER A 351 -8.46 1.11 0.07
CA SER A 351 -8.82 1.56 1.41
C SER A 351 -10.27 1.20 1.73
N THR A 352 -10.52 0.87 2.98
CA THR A 352 -11.86 0.68 3.51
C THR A 352 -12.29 1.79 4.50
N ASP A 353 -11.44 2.80 4.70
CA ASP A 353 -11.65 3.82 5.73
C ASP A 353 -12.95 4.62 5.53
N ASP A 354 -13.30 4.93 4.28
CA ASP A 354 -14.49 5.70 3.91
C ASP A 354 -15.60 4.84 3.26
N ILE A 355 -15.40 3.51 3.15
CA ILE A 355 -16.40 2.59 2.58
C ILE A 355 -17.59 2.45 3.53
N GLY A 356 -18.80 2.67 2.98
CA GLY A 356 -20.04 2.61 3.76
C GLY A 356 -20.32 3.85 4.61
N SER A 357 -19.47 4.89 4.56
CA SER A 357 -19.78 6.21 5.08
C SER A 357 -20.86 6.90 4.22
N ASP A 358 -21.48 7.96 4.73
CA ASP A 358 -22.45 8.76 3.98
C ASP A 358 -21.85 9.37 2.70
N GLN A 359 -20.52 9.51 2.64
CA GLN A 359 -19.80 10.07 1.49
C GLN A 359 -19.48 9.02 0.42
N ARG A 360 -19.47 7.72 0.76
CA ARG A 360 -19.14 6.59 -0.15
C ARG A 360 -17.91 6.86 -1.03
N VAL A 361 -16.81 7.26 -0.41
CA VAL A 361 -15.59 7.65 -1.13
C VAL A 361 -14.67 6.45 -1.23
N ALA A 362 -14.46 5.95 -2.45
CA ALA A 362 -13.39 4.99 -2.72
C ALA A 362 -12.03 5.68 -2.62
N SER A 363 -11.07 5.00 -2.03
CA SER A 363 -9.67 5.44 -2.00
C SER A 363 -8.70 4.27 -1.99
N LEU A 364 -7.46 4.55 -2.37
CA LEU A 364 -6.37 3.58 -2.44
C LEU A 364 -5.27 4.01 -1.47
N HIS A 365 -4.78 3.09 -0.64
CA HIS A 365 -3.49 3.24 0.01
C HIS A 365 -2.39 2.80 -0.95
N PHE A 366 -1.40 3.65 -1.14
CA PHE A 366 -0.33 3.45 -2.12
C PHE A 366 1.05 3.43 -1.42
N PRO A 367 1.40 2.35 -0.69
CA PRO A 367 2.75 2.13 -0.22
C PRO A 367 3.68 1.80 -1.38
N THR A 368 4.82 2.49 -1.44
CA THR A 368 5.95 2.16 -2.32
C THR A 368 7.23 2.04 -1.51
N LEU A 369 8.14 1.20 -1.98
CA LEU A 369 9.49 1.06 -1.47
C LEU A 369 10.46 1.46 -2.57
N GLN A 370 11.51 2.18 -2.24
CA GLN A 370 12.55 2.69 -3.13
C GLN A 370 13.84 2.98 -2.35
N ARG A 371 14.95 3.15 -3.04
CA ARG A 371 16.22 3.51 -2.37
C ARG A 371 16.17 4.90 -1.75
N GLY A 372 15.71 5.91 -2.47
CA GLY A 372 15.53 7.28 -2.01
C GLY A 372 14.13 7.78 -2.24
N ILE A 373 13.70 8.74 -1.46
CA ILE A 373 12.39 9.39 -1.68
C ILE A 373 12.37 10.12 -3.02
N SER A 374 13.50 10.63 -3.49
CA SER A 374 13.65 11.26 -4.81
C SER A 374 13.23 10.34 -5.95
N ASP A 375 13.46 9.03 -5.88
CA ASP A 375 12.98 8.07 -6.88
C ASP A 375 11.46 8.11 -7.03
N PHE A 376 10.73 8.13 -5.91
CA PHE A 376 9.28 8.27 -5.92
C PHE A 376 8.85 9.63 -6.47
N GLU A 377 9.52 10.70 -6.06
CA GLU A 377 9.20 12.07 -6.49
C GLU A 377 9.41 12.25 -8.00
N GLU A 378 10.47 11.69 -8.57
CA GLU A 378 10.73 11.71 -10.01
C GLU A 378 9.63 10.99 -10.79
N VAL A 379 9.26 9.77 -10.37
CA VAL A 379 8.16 9.03 -10.99
C VAL A 379 6.85 9.82 -10.89
N ARG A 380 6.59 10.43 -9.72
CA ARG A 380 5.37 11.23 -9.52
C ARG A 380 5.35 12.49 -10.37
N ARG A 381 6.49 13.17 -10.55
CA ARG A 381 6.62 14.32 -11.46
C ARG A 381 6.40 13.89 -12.92
N ALA A 382 6.99 12.78 -13.35
CA ALA A 382 6.74 12.21 -14.68
C ALA A 382 5.25 11.89 -14.91
N MET A 383 4.57 11.32 -13.90
CA MET A 383 3.14 11.05 -13.96
C MET A 383 2.27 12.31 -14.06
N ASN A 384 2.72 13.45 -13.53
CA ASN A 384 1.98 14.70 -13.64
C ASN A 384 1.81 15.16 -15.09
N GLY A 385 2.78 14.84 -15.98
CA GLY A 385 2.72 15.18 -17.41
C GLY A 385 2.49 16.67 -17.62
N THR A 386 3.17 17.54 -16.86
CA THR A 386 2.99 19.00 -16.91
C THR A 386 3.52 19.63 -18.19
N ASP A 387 4.33 18.90 -18.93
CA ASP A 387 4.87 19.21 -20.26
C ASP A 387 3.86 18.97 -21.41
N LEU A 388 2.92 18.05 -21.22
CA LEU A 388 2.03 17.58 -22.30
C LEU A 388 0.98 18.61 -22.76
N PRO A 389 0.46 19.52 -21.96
CA PRO A 389 -0.38 20.62 -22.43
C PRO A 389 0.29 21.53 -23.49
N ASP A 390 1.63 21.59 -23.49
CA ASP A 390 2.40 22.34 -24.50
C ASP A 390 2.48 21.59 -25.83
N VAL A 391 2.32 20.25 -25.82
CA VAL A 391 2.30 19.41 -27.02
C VAL A 391 0.94 19.52 -27.73
N THR A 392 -0.15 19.43 -26.99
CA THR A 392 -1.50 19.52 -27.54
C THR A 392 -2.50 20.14 -26.56
N PRO A 393 -3.37 21.07 -27.02
CA PRO A 393 -4.40 21.67 -26.18
C PRO A 393 -5.52 20.69 -25.79
N ALA A 394 -5.58 19.50 -26.37
CA ALA A 394 -6.52 18.44 -25.98
C ALA A 394 -6.21 17.87 -24.60
N ILE A 395 -4.93 17.87 -24.22
CA ILE A 395 -4.46 17.47 -22.89
C ILE A 395 -4.38 18.71 -22.00
N ARG A 396 -5.07 18.66 -20.88
CA ARG A 396 -5.00 19.71 -19.86
C ARG A 396 -4.26 19.17 -18.63
N GLN A 397 -4.08 20.00 -17.63
CA GLN A 397 -3.40 19.64 -16.38
C GLN A 397 -3.84 18.27 -15.81
N ARG A 398 -5.15 17.95 -15.90
CA ARG A 398 -5.70 16.66 -15.41
C ARG A 398 -6.51 15.92 -16.48
N VAL A 399 -7.24 16.62 -17.34
CA VAL A 399 -8.15 16.05 -18.35
C VAL A 399 -7.35 15.46 -19.50
N ASN A 400 -7.71 14.25 -19.92
CA ASN A 400 -7.00 13.45 -20.95
C ASN A 400 -5.53 13.16 -20.60
N ASN A 401 -5.15 13.36 -19.34
CA ASN A 401 -3.79 13.23 -18.85
C ASN A 401 -3.65 11.96 -17.98
N GLY A 402 -3.88 10.81 -18.60
CA GLY A 402 -3.99 9.53 -17.91
C GLY A 402 -5.09 9.57 -16.86
N ILE A 403 -4.90 8.88 -15.75
CA ILE A 403 -5.91 8.78 -14.68
C ILE A 403 -5.95 9.99 -13.72
N LEU A 404 -5.26 11.10 -14.03
CA LEU A 404 -5.20 12.26 -13.11
C LEU A 404 -6.57 12.89 -12.86
N GLU A 405 -7.52 12.75 -13.77
CA GLU A 405 -8.88 13.24 -13.62
C GLU A 405 -9.63 12.50 -12.50
N TYR A 406 -9.30 11.23 -12.29
CA TYR A 406 -10.00 10.32 -11.39
C TYR A 406 -9.29 10.08 -10.06
N ILE A 407 -8.00 10.44 -9.93
CA ILE A 407 -7.18 10.16 -8.74
C ILE A 407 -6.72 11.47 -8.08
N PHE A 408 -7.01 11.62 -6.78
CA PHE A 408 -6.64 12.80 -5.99
C PHE A 408 -5.83 12.41 -4.77
N VAL A 409 -4.64 13.00 -4.61
CA VAL A 409 -3.80 12.77 -3.43
C VAL A 409 -4.41 13.45 -2.23
N ARG A 410 -4.85 12.68 -1.24
CA ARG A 410 -5.42 13.17 0.03
C ARG A 410 -4.36 13.29 1.12
N ARG A 411 -3.47 12.31 1.18
CA ARG A 411 -2.42 12.23 2.21
C ARG A 411 -1.13 11.70 1.61
N ARG A 412 -0.01 12.07 2.23
CA ARG A 412 1.32 11.54 1.91
C ARG A 412 2.22 11.57 3.13
N GLY A 413 2.96 10.48 3.37
CA GLY A 413 4.01 10.38 4.37
C GLY A 413 5.24 9.70 3.79
N TYR A 414 6.42 10.09 4.27
CA TYR A 414 7.71 9.54 3.93
C TYR A 414 8.31 8.87 5.16
N PHE A 415 8.91 7.70 4.98
CA PHE A 415 9.37 6.88 6.09
C PHE A 415 10.65 6.13 5.72
N LEU A 416 11.48 5.85 6.73
CA LEU A 416 12.54 4.85 6.69
C LEU A 416 12.01 3.53 7.27
N VAL A 417 12.18 2.42 6.54
CA VAL A 417 12.02 1.06 7.06
C VAL A 417 13.41 0.55 7.43
N PRO A 418 13.81 0.55 8.70
CA PRO A 418 15.13 0.09 9.11
C PRO A 418 15.23 -1.44 8.93
N PRO A 419 16.45 -2.02 8.89
CA PRO A 419 16.61 -3.46 8.99
C PRO A 419 16.03 -3.97 10.31
N ARG A 420 15.64 -5.25 10.36
CA ARG A 420 14.94 -5.84 11.52
C ARG A 420 15.67 -5.63 12.86
N ARG A 421 17.01 -5.66 12.85
CA ARG A 421 17.82 -5.45 14.06
C ARG A 421 17.66 -4.05 14.69
N TYR A 422 17.23 -3.06 13.93
CA TYR A 422 17.03 -1.67 14.37
C TYR A 422 15.55 -1.23 14.35
N ARG A 423 14.61 -2.14 14.20
CA ARG A 423 13.19 -1.79 14.06
C ARG A 423 12.54 -1.22 15.33
N SER A 424 13.19 -1.36 16.50
CA SER A 424 12.63 -0.93 17.79
C SER A 424 13.25 0.40 18.22
N LEU A 425 12.69 1.51 17.70
CA LEU A 425 13.08 2.89 18.00
C LEU A 425 14.58 3.15 17.73
N PRO A 426 15.03 3.08 16.48
CA PRO A 426 16.44 3.29 16.12
C PRO A 426 16.90 4.69 16.49
N THR A 427 18.20 4.83 16.79
CA THR A 427 18.87 6.13 16.79
C THR A 427 19.02 6.65 15.37
N SER A 428 19.35 7.94 15.21
CA SER A 428 19.63 8.53 13.88
C SER A 428 20.83 7.85 13.20
N ARG A 429 21.79 7.31 14.00
CA ARG A 429 22.98 6.57 13.51
C ARG A 429 23.20 5.31 14.34
N PRO A 430 22.44 4.24 14.12
CA PRO A 430 22.73 2.98 14.79
C PRO A 430 24.11 2.48 14.36
N ASP A 431 24.91 1.95 15.26
CA ASP A 431 26.31 1.48 15.07
C ASP A 431 27.40 2.59 14.94
N ALA A 432 27.10 3.87 15.22
CA ALA A 432 28.10 4.94 15.30
C ALA A 432 28.88 4.93 16.62
#